data_51420efaf3d635829d15a0c0ffba92c0
#
_entry.id   51420efaf3d635829d15a0c0ffba92c0
#
_cell.length_a   1.000
_cell.length_b   1.000
_cell.length_c   1.000
_cell.angle_alpha   90.00
_cell.angle_beta   90.00
_cell.angle_gamma   90.00
#
_symmetry.space_group_name_H-M   'P 1'
#
loop_
_entity.id
_entity.type
_entity.pdbx_description
1 polymer ?
#
loop_
_entity_poly.entity_id
_entity_poly.type
_entity_poly.pdbx_seq_one_letter_code
_entity_poly.pdbx_strand_id
1 'polypeptide(L)'
;MAKLILIGGVSRSGKSSLAQYLAQHLPHATHIDQDEFVLPAQQIPKINDRTDWETPESIDWQQLTAKVKESLNSYNYVLLEGIFAFQNEALNNRADLKVMLKLPKEEFLVKRRKEQRWGEEPEWFLEHVWKAHLIHCNPHQTAIDLTFKSIQPKEFSKIQDKIELLP
;
A
#
# COMPACT_ATOMS: atom_id res chain seq x y z
N MET A 1 4.41 -17.57 15.27
CA MET A 1 3.26 -16.64 15.22
C MET A 1 3.11 -16.12 13.79
N ALA A 2 1.88 -15.78 13.37
CA ALA A 2 1.64 -15.17 12.06
C ALA A 2 2.38 -13.83 11.93
N LYS A 3 2.94 -13.55 10.75
CA LYS A 3 3.70 -12.34 10.46
C LYS A 3 2.84 -11.37 9.63
N LEU A 4 2.82 -10.10 10.05
CA LEU A 4 2.19 -9.00 9.31
C LEU A 4 3.26 -8.17 8.60
N ILE A 5 3.16 -8.09 7.30
CA ILE A 5 4.03 -7.29 6.45
C ILE A 5 3.21 -6.14 5.84
N LEU A 6 3.61 -4.91 6.09
CA LEU A 6 3.00 -3.73 5.48
C LEU A 6 3.85 -3.26 4.29
N ILE A 7 3.21 -3.05 3.15
CA ILE A 7 3.84 -2.59 1.90
C ILE A 7 3.17 -1.28 1.48
N GLY A 8 3.88 -0.18 1.68
CA GLY A 8 3.40 1.16 1.36
C GLY A 8 4.15 1.80 0.19
N GLY A 9 3.58 2.85 -0.36
CA GLY A 9 4.19 3.62 -1.43
C GLY A 9 3.15 4.28 -2.33
N VAL A 10 3.59 5.21 -3.16
CA VAL A 10 2.72 5.93 -4.10
C VAL A 10 2.07 4.97 -5.11
N SER A 11 0.97 5.41 -5.70
CA SER A 11 0.35 4.70 -6.84
C SER A 11 1.41 4.36 -7.90
N ARG A 12 1.33 3.17 -8.50
CA ARG A 12 2.26 2.66 -9.55
C ARG A 12 3.70 2.37 -9.08
N SER A 13 3.96 2.32 -7.77
CA SER A 13 5.29 2.00 -7.23
C SER A 13 5.65 0.51 -7.22
N GLY A 14 4.72 -0.37 -7.59
CA GLY A 14 4.94 -1.83 -7.64
C GLY A 14 4.47 -2.61 -6.42
N LYS A 15 3.70 -2.00 -5.51
CA LYS A 15 3.20 -2.63 -4.29
C LYS A 15 2.44 -3.93 -4.55
N SER A 16 1.42 -3.87 -5.42
CA SER A 16 0.57 -5.02 -5.73
C SER A 16 1.35 -6.16 -6.38
N SER A 17 2.27 -5.83 -7.30
CA SER A 17 3.16 -6.84 -7.92
C SER A 17 4.07 -7.52 -6.90
N LEU A 18 4.63 -6.76 -5.95
CA LEU A 18 5.45 -7.31 -4.86
C LEU A 18 4.60 -8.18 -3.93
N ALA A 19 3.43 -7.70 -3.49
CA ALA A 19 2.56 -8.44 -2.58
C ALA A 19 2.07 -9.76 -3.21
N GLN A 20 1.68 -9.74 -4.49
CA GLN A 20 1.29 -10.95 -5.22
C GLN A 20 2.45 -11.94 -5.34
N TYR A 21 3.65 -11.47 -5.68
CA TYR A 21 4.83 -12.32 -5.72
C TYR A 21 5.09 -12.99 -4.37
N LEU A 22 5.11 -12.22 -3.29
CA LEU A 22 5.36 -12.74 -1.95
C LEU A 22 4.27 -13.74 -1.51
N ALA A 23 2.99 -13.46 -1.82
CA ALA A 23 1.89 -14.38 -1.50
C ALA A 23 2.00 -15.73 -2.24
N GLN A 24 2.61 -15.75 -3.42
CA GLN A 24 2.82 -16.98 -4.20
C GLN A 24 4.05 -17.77 -3.75
N HIS A 25 5.05 -17.12 -3.14
CA HIS A 25 6.34 -17.75 -2.82
C HIS A 25 6.52 -18.02 -1.32
N LEU A 26 5.78 -17.33 -0.44
CA LEU A 26 5.82 -17.61 1.00
C LEU A 26 4.81 -18.72 1.37
N PRO A 27 5.17 -19.64 2.26
CA PRO A 27 4.29 -20.75 2.63
C PRO A 27 3.08 -20.26 3.45
N HIS A 28 1.86 -20.61 2.99
CA HIS A 28 0.61 -20.27 3.68
C HIS A 28 0.44 -18.75 3.89
N ALA A 29 0.65 -17.99 2.84
CA ALA A 29 0.55 -16.54 2.81
C ALA A 29 -0.77 -16.07 2.19
N THR A 30 -1.21 -14.88 2.58
CA THR A 30 -2.32 -14.16 1.94
C THR A 30 -1.95 -12.72 1.65
N HIS A 31 -2.52 -12.17 0.59
CA HIS A 31 -2.41 -10.76 0.19
C HIS A 31 -3.74 -10.06 0.45
N ILE A 32 -3.68 -8.88 1.03
CA ILE A 32 -4.79 -7.96 1.26
C ILE A 32 -4.46 -6.67 0.51
N ASP A 33 -5.28 -6.34 -0.49
CA ASP A 33 -5.23 -5.07 -1.20
C ASP A 33 -6.11 -4.06 -0.46
N GLN A 34 -5.54 -2.94 -0.02
CA GLN A 34 -6.26 -1.87 0.66
C GLN A 34 -7.37 -1.29 -0.23
N ASP A 35 -7.20 -1.28 -1.54
CA ASP A 35 -8.18 -0.75 -2.49
C ASP A 35 -9.51 -1.55 -2.51
N GLU A 36 -9.52 -2.79 -1.99
CA GLU A 36 -10.75 -3.58 -1.80
C GLU A 36 -11.64 -3.05 -0.65
N PHE A 37 -11.11 -2.16 0.18
CA PHE A 37 -11.78 -1.60 1.37
C PHE A 37 -12.12 -0.11 1.20
N VAL A 38 -12.24 0.35 -0.03
CA VAL A 38 -12.62 1.73 -0.33
C VAL A 38 -14.11 1.91 -0.07
N LEU A 39 -14.47 3.00 0.62
CA LEU A 39 -15.86 3.36 0.87
C LEU A 39 -16.61 3.72 -0.43
N PRO A 40 -17.96 3.62 -0.45
CA PRO A 40 -18.76 4.14 -1.57
C PRO A 40 -18.43 5.62 -1.83
N ALA A 41 -18.36 6.00 -3.12
CA ALA A 41 -17.96 7.35 -3.55
C ALA A 41 -18.75 8.48 -2.89
N GLN A 42 -20.01 8.23 -2.50
CA GLN A 42 -20.87 9.17 -1.82
C GLN A 42 -20.41 9.50 -0.37
N GLN A 43 -19.62 8.63 0.23
CA GLN A 43 -19.08 8.79 1.58
C GLN A 43 -17.66 9.36 1.61
N ILE A 44 -17.05 9.52 0.44
CA ILE A 44 -15.68 10.02 0.30
C ILE A 44 -15.72 11.54 0.04
N PRO A 45 -14.84 12.32 0.68
CA PRO A 45 -14.71 13.75 0.40
C PRO A 45 -14.47 14.02 -1.09
N LYS A 46 -14.86 15.21 -1.54
CA LYS A 46 -14.63 15.67 -2.91
C LYS A 46 -13.58 16.77 -2.95
N ILE A 47 -12.83 16.80 -4.06
CA ILE A 47 -11.94 17.89 -4.41
C ILE A 47 -12.24 18.33 -5.84
N ASN A 48 -12.58 19.61 -6.05
CA ASN A 48 -12.98 20.15 -7.35
C ASN A 48 -14.02 19.24 -8.06
N ASP A 49 -15.10 18.88 -7.37
CA ASP A 49 -16.18 18.00 -7.86
C ASP A 49 -15.79 16.56 -8.20
N ARG A 50 -14.54 16.16 -7.98
CA ARG A 50 -14.09 14.76 -8.10
C ARG A 50 -14.03 14.11 -6.73
N THR A 51 -14.34 12.81 -6.66
CA THR A 51 -14.13 12.01 -5.44
C THR A 51 -12.63 11.96 -5.13
N ASP A 52 -12.27 12.33 -3.89
CA ASP A 52 -10.89 12.32 -3.43
C ASP A 52 -10.50 10.95 -2.87
N TRP A 53 -10.05 10.06 -3.75
CA TRP A 53 -9.55 8.73 -3.37
C TRP A 53 -8.19 8.78 -2.65
N GLU A 54 -7.54 9.93 -2.63
CA GLU A 54 -6.19 10.14 -2.11
C GLU A 54 -6.17 10.60 -0.65
N THR A 55 -7.28 10.41 0.06
CA THR A 55 -7.42 10.71 1.49
C THR A 55 -7.66 9.42 2.29
N PRO A 56 -7.09 9.28 3.51
CA PRO A 56 -7.33 8.13 4.39
C PRO A 56 -8.80 7.91 4.74
N GLU A 57 -9.63 8.96 4.70
CA GLU A 57 -11.08 8.89 4.89
C GLU A 57 -11.80 8.10 3.79
N SER A 58 -11.13 7.80 2.68
CA SER A 58 -11.66 6.94 1.62
C SER A 58 -11.71 5.46 1.99
N ILE A 59 -11.05 5.04 3.07
CA ILE A 59 -10.91 3.64 3.46
C ILE A 59 -11.85 3.27 4.61
N ASP A 60 -12.53 2.12 4.48
CA ASP A 60 -13.21 1.46 5.58
C ASP A 60 -12.19 0.76 6.49
N TRP A 61 -11.62 1.53 7.42
CA TRP A 61 -10.62 1.04 8.36
C TRP A 61 -11.13 -0.05 9.28
N GLN A 62 -12.44 -0.06 9.59
CA GLN A 62 -13.03 -1.08 10.44
C GLN A 62 -13.02 -2.43 9.73
N GLN A 63 -13.48 -2.48 8.49
CA GLN A 63 -13.46 -3.71 7.69
C GLN A 63 -12.02 -4.18 7.40
N LEU A 64 -11.13 -3.26 7.02
CA LEU A 64 -9.74 -3.58 6.71
C LEU A 64 -9.03 -4.19 7.93
N THR A 65 -9.13 -3.56 9.10
CA THR A 65 -8.47 -4.07 10.32
C THR A 65 -9.07 -5.40 10.79
N ALA A 66 -10.39 -5.59 10.65
CA ALA A 66 -11.05 -6.87 10.92
C ALA A 66 -10.52 -7.97 10.00
N LYS A 67 -10.38 -7.69 8.69
CA LYS A 67 -9.83 -8.63 7.71
C LYS A 67 -8.38 -9.01 8.00
N VAL A 68 -7.55 -8.04 8.35
CA VAL A 68 -6.15 -8.32 8.76
C VAL A 68 -6.12 -9.24 10.00
N LYS A 69 -6.94 -8.94 11.01
CA LYS A 69 -7.02 -9.76 12.23
C LYS A 69 -7.49 -11.19 11.95
N GLU A 70 -8.52 -11.36 11.14
CA GLU A 70 -9.01 -12.68 10.69
C GLU A 70 -7.89 -13.44 9.96
N SER A 71 -7.21 -12.78 9.04
CA SER A 71 -6.14 -13.39 8.24
C SER A 71 -4.96 -13.83 9.09
N LEU A 72 -4.58 -13.07 10.12
CA LEU A 72 -3.53 -13.45 11.07
C LEU A 72 -3.85 -14.70 11.89
N ASN A 73 -5.13 -15.08 12.03
CA ASN A 73 -5.52 -16.34 12.65
C ASN A 73 -5.48 -17.54 11.69
N SER A 74 -5.44 -17.28 10.38
CA SER A 74 -5.59 -18.31 9.35
C SER A 74 -4.34 -18.54 8.51
N TYR A 75 -3.41 -17.59 8.46
CA TYR A 75 -2.23 -17.63 7.59
C TYR A 75 -0.94 -17.41 8.39
N ASN A 76 0.18 -17.91 7.86
CA ASN A 76 1.50 -17.68 8.44
C ASN A 76 2.02 -16.27 8.10
N TYR A 77 1.70 -15.78 6.90
CA TYR A 77 2.10 -14.45 6.42
C TYR A 77 0.88 -13.70 5.88
N VAL A 78 0.69 -12.49 6.37
CA VAL A 78 -0.33 -11.56 5.90
C VAL A 78 0.35 -10.34 5.31
N LEU A 79 0.12 -10.10 4.02
CA LEU A 79 0.73 -9.01 3.26
C LEU A 79 -0.34 -7.96 3.00
N LEU A 80 -0.30 -6.85 3.74
CA LEU A 80 -1.19 -5.70 3.51
C LEU A 80 -0.47 -4.67 2.65
N GLU A 81 -1.01 -4.37 1.48
CA GLU A 81 -0.47 -3.32 0.62
C GLU A 81 -1.46 -2.18 0.40
N GLY A 82 -0.95 -0.98 0.22
CA GLY A 82 -1.77 0.20 -0.11
C GLY A 82 -1.02 1.52 -0.01
N ILE A 83 -1.63 2.56 -0.54
CA ILE A 83 -1.07 3.93 -0.46
C ILE A 83 -1.10 4.46 0.97
N PHE A 84 -2.00 3.95 1.82
CA PHE A 84 -2.15 4.29 3.23
C PHE A 84 -1.73 3.16 4.18
N ALA A 85 -0.83 2.26 3.75
CA ALA A 85 -0.43 1.08 4.54
C ALA A 85 0.09 1.44 5.94
N PHE A 86 0.68 2.65 6.12
CA PHE A 86 1.22 3.12 7.39
C PHE A 86 0.33 4.13 8.11
N GLN A 87 -0.93 4.27 7.71
CA GLN A 87 -1.88 5.23 8.31
C GLN A 87 -2.45 4.74 9.64
N ASN A 88 -2.63 3.43 9.81
CA ASN A 88 -3.23 2.87 11.01
C ASN A 88 -2.16 2.51 12.05
N GLU A 89 -2.17 3.19 13.20
CA GLU A 89 -1.19 3.03 14.25
C GLU A 89 -1.18 1.61 14.86
N ALA A 90 -2.36 1.00 15.03
CA ALA A 90 -2.46 -0.36 15.57
C ALA A 90 -1.82 -1.39 14.62
N LEU A 91 -2.02 -1.24 13.30
CA LEU A 91 -1.36 -2.09 12.31
C LEU A 91 0.15 -1.84 12.26
N ASN A 92 0.59 -0.58 12.37
CA ASN A 92 2.02 -0.24 12.46
C ASN A 92 2.71 -0.90 13.66
N ASN A 93 2.05 -0.87 14.82
CA ASN A 93 2.60 -1.47 16.04
C ASN A 93 2.60 -3.00 15.99
N ARG A 94 1.65 -3.61 15.25
CA ARG A 94 1.58 -5.07 15.09
C ARG A 94 2.53 -5.60 14.01
N ALA A 95 2.92 -4.76 13.05
CA ALA A 95 3.69 -5.20 11.88
C ALA A 95 5.07 -5.74 12.26
N ASP A 96 5.41 -6.89 11.68
CA ASP A 96 6.73 -7.53 11.81
C ASP A 96 7.74 -6.98 10.80
N LEU A 97 7.26 -6.45 9.65
CA LEU A 97 8.10 -5.79 8.64
C LEU A 97 7.31 -4.70 7.91
N LYS A 98 7.96 -3.57 7.68
CA LYS A 98 7.42 -2.42 6.97
C LYS A 98 8.30 -2.10 5.77
N VAL A 99 7.72 -2.19 4.57
CA VAL A 99 8.40 -1.98 3.29
C VAL A 99 7.82 -0.75 2.59
N MET A 100 8.67 0.24 2.30
CA MET A 100 8.30 1.44 1.55
C MET A 100 8.83 1.38 0.12
N LEU A 101 7.93 1.46 -0.86
CA LEU A 101 8.29 1.56 -2.27
C LEU A 101 8.16 3.01 -2.74
N LYS A 102 9.29 3.60 -3.13
CA LYS A 102 9.38 4.99 -3.59
C LYS A 102 9.53 5.07 -5.10
N LEU A 103 8.94 6.11 -5.68
CA LEU A 103 9.20 6.55 -7.05
C LEU A 103 9.66 8.01 -7.03
N PRO A 104 10.59 8.42 -7.91
CA PRO A 104 10.76 9.83 -8.24
C PRO A 104 9.46 10.40 -8.82
N LYS A 105 9.19 11.69 -8.58
CA LYS A 105 7.97 12.36 -9.06
C LYS A 105 7.80 12.21 -10.59
N GLU A 106 8.87 12.40 -11.32
CA GLU A 106 8.87 12.32 -12.79
C GLU A 106 8.47 10.90 -13.26
N GLU A 107 9.01 9.86 -12.62
CA GLU A 107 8.66 8.48 -12.94
C GLU A 107 7.20 8.16 -12.58
N PHE A 108 6.74 8.63 -11.42
CA PHE A 108 5.33 8.53 -11.04
C PHE A 108 4.42 9.17 -12.08
N LEU A 109 4.69 10.42 -12.49
CA LEU A 109 3.88 11.14 -13.47
C LEU A 109 3.83 10.42 -14.82
N VAL A 110 4.97 9.91 -15.30
CA VAL A 110 5.02 9.14 -16.54
C VAL A 110 4.16 7.87 -16.46
N LYS A 111 4.27 7.13 -15.36
CA LYS A 111 3.49 5.90 -15.15
C LYS A 111 2.00 6.19 -14.97
N ARG A 112 1.65 7.26 -14.24
CA ARG A 112 0.25 7.60 -13.96
C ARG A 112 -0.47 8.10 -15.22
N ARG A 113 0.17 8.92 -16.05
CA ARG A 113 -0.40 9.39 -17.34
C ARG A 113 -0.68 8.25 -18.33
N LYS A 114 0.04 7.13 -18.23
CA LYS A 114 -0.19 5.93 -19.04
C LYS A 114 -1.33 5.06 -18.51
N GLU A 115 -1.80 5.31 -17.30
CA GLU A 115 -2.89 4.56 -16.70
C GLU A 115 -4.23 4.99 -17.28
N GLN A 116 -5.01 4.04 -17.79
CA GLN A 116 -6.29 4.32 -18.45
C GLN A 116 -7.50 3.75 -17.70
N ARG A 117 -7.28 3.05 -16.58
CA ARG A 117 -8.38 2.43 -15.80
C ARG A 117 -9.42 3.43 -15.30
N TRP A 118 -9.00 4.66 -15.05
CA TRP A 118 -9.86 5.73 -14.52
C TRP A 118 -10.14 6.84 -15.54
N GLY A 119 -9.83 6.61 -16.84
CA GLY A 119 -9.88 7.62 -17.88
C GLY A 119 -8.72 8.62 -17.82
N GLU A 120 -8.83 9.69 -18.57
CA GLU A 120 -7.84 10.77 -18.57
C GLU A 120 -7.98 11.61 -17.30
N GLU A 121 -6.90 11.69 -16.53
CA GLU A 121 -6.84 12.50 -15.30
C GLU A 121 -6.20 13.86 -15.64
N PRO A 122 -6.81 14.99 -15.19
CA PRO A 122 -6.23 16.31 -15.42
C PRO A 122 -4.93 16.50 -14.63
N GLU A 123 -4.01 17.31 -15.14
CA GLU A 123 -2.69 17.55 -14.53
C GLU A 123 -2.77 18.02 -13.06
N TRP A 124 -3.77 18.87 -12.73
CA TRP A 124 -3.94 19.30 -11.33
C TRP A 124 -4.26 18.13 -10.39
N PHE A 125 -4.95 17.09 -10.90
CA PHE A 125 -5.27 15.91 -10.11
C PHE A 125 -4.04 15.02 -9.91
N LEU A 126 -3.20 14.87 -10.92
CA LEU A 126 -1.91 14.17 -10.79
C LEU A 126 -1.00 14.84 -9.75
N GLU A 127 -0.97 16.19 -9.74
CA GLU A 127 -0.27 16.95 -8.70
C GLU A 127 -0.89 16.74 -7.32
N HIS A 128 -2.23 16.68 -7.23
CA HIS A 128 -2.93 16.38 -5.98
C HIS A 128 -2.56 14.99 -5.46
N VAL A 129 -2.60 13.96 -6.31
CA VAL A 129 -2.19 12.58 -5.95
C VAL A 129 -0.77 12.56 -5.37
N TRP A 130 0.16 13.27 -6.01
CA TRP A 130 1.54 13.34 -5.53
C TRP A 130 1.65 14.05 -4.17
N LYS A 131 0.98 15.17 -3.99
CA LYS A 131 0.97 15.92 -2.73
C LYS A 131 0.32 15.12 -1.60
N ALA A 132 -0.80 14.47 -1.88
CA ALA A 132 -1.49 13.60 -0.92
C ALA A 132 -0.59 12.45 -0.49
N HIS A 133 0.14 11.82 -1.43
CA HIS A 133 1.14 10.81 -1.10
C HIS A 133 2.19 11.33 -0.12
N LEU A 134 2.76 12.52 -0.35
CA LEU A 134 3.77 13.09 0.56
C LEU A 134 3.23 13.32 1.97
N ILE A 135 1.95 13.65 2.10
CA ILE A 135 1.29 13.89 3.40
C ILE A 135 0.95 12.56 4.09
N HIS A 136 0.39 11.60 3.35
CA HIS A 136 -0.27 10.43 3.92
C HIS A 136 0.55 9.14 3.87
N CYS A 137 1.69 9.11 3.16
CA CYS A 137 2.47 7.87 2.99
C CYS A 137 3.05 7.32 4.30
N ASN A 138 3.39 8.20 5.25
CA ASN A 138 3.88 7.81 6.58
C ASN A 138 3.62 8.95 7.59
N PRO A 139 2.34 9.23 7.94
CA PRO A 139 1.97 10.40 8.74
C PRO A 139 2.48 10.34 10.18
N HIS A 140 2.67 9.14 10.73
CA HIS A 140 3.14 8.91 12.09
C HIS A 140 4.65 8.79 12.19
N GLN A 141 5.39 9.06 11.12
CA GLN A 141 6.85 8.89 11.03
C GLN A 141 7.29 7.50 11.53
N THR A 142 6.47 6.50 11.26
CA THR A 142 6.75 5.11 11.62
C THR A 142 8.09 4.67 11.04
N ALA A 143 8.89 3.98 11.84
CA ALA A 143 10.15 3.42 11.35
C ALA A 143 9.90 2.40 10.24
N ILE A 144 10.53 2.61 9.09
CA ILE A 144 10.43 1.75 7.92
C ILE A 144 11.67 0.85 7.90
N ASP A 145 11.45 -0.46 7.81
CA ASP A 145 12.53 -1.45 7.87
C ASP A 145 13.28 -1.56 6.54
N LEU A 146 12.55 -1.51 5.42
CA LEU A 146 13.11 -1.59 4.07
C LEU A 146 12.54 -0.50 3.16
N THR A 147 13.40 0.17 2.42
CA THR A 147 13.00 1.17 1.42
C THR A 147 13.66 0.85 0.08
N PHE A 148 12.84 0.78 -0.98
CA PHE A 148 13.28 0.59 -2.35
C PHE A 148 12.84 1.76 -3.22
N LYS A 149 13.73 2.22 -4.09
CA LYS A 149 13.43 3.25 -5.09
C LYS A 149 13.33 2.58 -6.46
N SER A 150 12.20 2.76 -7.14
CA SER A 150 11.95 2.19 -8.48
C SER A 150 12.20 0.67 -8.53
N ILE A 151 11.63 -0.07 -7.56
CA ILE A 151 11.85 -1.51 -7.40
C ILE A 151 11.59 -2.29 -8.69
N GLN A 152 12.45 -3.26 -8.96
CA GLN A 152 12.32 -4.17 -10.10
C GLN A 152 11.94 -5.58 -9.62
N PRO A 153 11.23 -6.39 -10.44
CA PRO A 153 10.83 -7.76 -10.05
C PRO A 153 11.98 -8.64 -9.59
N LYS A 154 13.18 -8.48 -10.16
CA LYS A 154 14.41 -9.19 -9.75
C LYS A 154 14.84 -8.92 -8.30
N GLU A 155 14.30 -7.89 -7.68
CA GLU A 155 14.62 -7.53 -6.29
C GLU A 155 13.63 -8.10 -5.28
N PHE A 156 12.51 -8.68 -5.74
CA PHE A 156 11.45 -9.20 -4.86
C PHE A 156 11.95 -10.35 -3.97
N SER A 157 12.83 -11.20 -4.48
CA SER A 157 13.43 -12.30 -3.70
C SER A 157 14.21 -11.79 -2.48
N LYS A 158 14.86 -10.62 -2.57
CA LYS A 158 15.58 -10.04 -1.42
C LYS A 158 14.65 -9.69 -0.27
N ILE A 159 13.40 -9.30 -0.58
CA ILE A 159 12.38 -9.01 0.43
C ILE A 159 11.84 -10.32 0.99
N GLN A 160 11.61 -11.32 0.15
CA GLN A 160 11.24 -12.67 0.57
C GLN A 160 12.24 -13.23 1.57
N ASP A 161 13.54 -13.23 1.24
CA ASP A 161 14.62 -13.72 2.11
C ASP A 161 14.58 -13.02 3.49
N LYS A 162 14.32 -11.71 3.50
CA LYS A 162 14.18 -10.94 4.74
C LYS A 162 12.97 -11.38 5.57
N ILE A 163 11.85 -11.65 4.93
CA ILE A 163 10.62 -12.11 5.60
C ILE A 163 10.82 -13.49 6.21
N GLU A 164 11.48 -14.39 5.50
CA GLU A 164 11.76 -15.75 5.99
C GLU A 164 12.72 -15.78 7.19
N LEU A 165 13.53 -14.73 7.35
CA LEU A 165 14.45 -14.56 8.48
C LEU A 165 13.80 -13.87 9.70
N LEU A 166 12.53 -13.46 9.64
CA LEU A 166 11.84 -12.86 10.78
C LEU A 166 11.67 -13.88 11.91
N PRO A 167 11.95 -13.50 13.19
CA PRO A 167 11.88 -14.38 14.35
C PRO A 167 10.48 -14.93 14.64
#